data_4a2b8eeb917407346f671a7fbb6bb9b7
#
_entry.id   4a2b8eeb917407346f671a7fbb6bb9b7
#
_cell.length_a   1.000
_cell.length_b   1.000
_cell.length_c   1.000
_cell.angle_alpha   90.00
_cell.angle_beta   90.00
_cell.angle_gamma   90.00
#
_symmetry.space_group_name_H-M   'P 1'
#
loop_
_entity.id
_entity.type
_entity.pdbx_description
1 polymer ?
#
loop_
_entity_poly.entity_id
_entity_poly.type
_entity_poly.pdbx_seq_one_letter_code
_entity_poly.pdbx_strand_id
1 'polypeptide(L)'
;IVENVDVAGTIEIDKGATGVTIRNFRIKSSSFWGINVVNGTKVTIEDGEIDGLNQVHNAVIGKDFIARRLHIHNVGGDAFKPAGNNTLECNYITSIGQAPGAHGDGAQMQDAGNIFIRKNNFDLTSGSLTACIFPSGVAPVSGPVYVEGNRLNGGSYTVYCSDKVHVTDNVFGPAAIYGAKT
;
A
#
# COMPACT_ATOMS: atom_id res chain seq x y z
N ILE A 1 2.77 14.13 -17.31
CA ILE A 1 2.57 14.49 -15.91
C ILE A 1 1.09 14.78 -15.70
N VAL A 2 0.51 14.27 -14.63
CA VAL A 2 -0.82 14.60 -14.11
C VAL A 2 -0.60 15.30 -12.77
N GLU A 3 -1.00 16.53 -12.63
CA GLU A 3 -0.74 17.30 -11.42
C GLU A 3 -1.84 18.30 -11.08
N ASN A 4 -1.93 18.66 -9.80
CA ASN A 4 -2.88 19.66 -9.27
C ASN A 4 -4.34 19.27 -9.56
N VAL A 5 -4.71 18.03 -9.30
CA VAL A 5 -6.04 17.49 -9.61
C VAL A 5 -6.77 16.97 -8.39
N ASP A 6 -8.07 17.24 -8.32
CA ASP A 6 -9.03 16.56 -7.44
C ASP A 6 -9.84 15.54 -8.26
N VAL A 7 -9.89 14.30 -7.78
CA VAL A 7 -10.49 13.19 -8.51
C VAL A 7 -11.56 12.51 -7.63
N ALA A 8 -12.76 12.40 -8.17
CA ALA A 8 -13.90 11.71 -7.55
C ALA A 8 -14.08 10.29 -8.13
N GLY A 9 -13.01 9.59 -8.46
CA GLY A 9 -13.01 8.27 -9.08
C GLY A 9 -11.66 7.60 -9.01
N THR A 10 -11.33 6.77 -9.98
CA THR A 10 -10.04 6.08 -10.12
C THR A 10 -9.14 6.80 -11.11
N ILE A 11 -7.86 6.90 -10.79
CA ILE A 11 -6.83 7.18 -11.81
C ILE A 11 -6.33 5.83 -12.34
N GLU A 12 -6.55 5.57 -13.60
CA GLU A 12 -6.09 4.34 -14.26
C GLU A 12 -4.94 4.63 -15.22
N ILE A 13 -3.86 3.85 -15.10
CA ILE A 13 -2.70 3.94 -15.99
C ILE A 13 -2.86 2.89 -17.06
N ASP A 14 -3.15 3.35 -18.25
CA ASP A 14 -3.52 2.52 -19.37
C ASP A 14 -2.33 1.78 -20.00
N LYS A 15 -2.63 0.75 -20.76
CA LYS A 15 -1.64 -0.11 -21.42
C LYS A 15 -0.74 0.71 -22.36
N GLY A 16 0.56 0.54 -22.19
CA GLY A 16 1.57 1.24 -22.97
C GLY A 16 2.00 2.58 -22.42
N ALA A 17 1.30 3.11 -21.40
CA ALA A 17 1.77 4.31 -20.73
C ALA A 17 3.05 4.03 -19.93
N THR A 18 4.07 4.85 -20.12
CA THR A 18 5.35 4.73 -19.43
C THR A 18 5.88 6.08 -18.97
N GLY A 19 6.59 6.10 -17.84
CA GLY A 19 7.18 7.32 -17.30
C GLY A 19 6.14 8.34 -16.83
N VAL A 20 4.96 7.89 -16.43
CA VAL A 20 3.90 8.77 -15.94
C VAL A 20 4.23 9.26 -14.53
N THR A 21 4.08 10.55 -14.29
CA THR A 21 4.13 11.15 -12.95
C THR A 21 2.76 11.69 -12.58
N ILE A 22 2.26 11.28 -11.42
CA ILE A 22 1.03 11.80 -10.79
C ILE A 22 1.47 12.48 -9.50
N ARG A 23 1.24 13.77 -9.38
CA ARG A 23 1.67 14.52 -8.21
C ARG A 23 0.73 15.64 -7.80
N ASN A 24 0.80 16.04 -6.52
CA ASN A 24 -0.04 17.08 -5.95
C ASN A 24 -1.51 16.85 -6.30
N PHE A 25 -2.05 15.74 -5.82
CA PHE A 25 -3.40 15.29 -6.14
C PHE A 25 -4.18 14.96 -4.87
N ARG A 26 -5.49 14.99 -4.99
CA ARG A 26 -6.41 14.42 -4.03
C ARG A 26 -7.37 13.49 -4.72
N ILE A 27 -7.49 12.26 -4.23
CA ILE A 27 -8.54 11.33 -4.61
C ILE A 27 -9.50 11.21 -3.43
N LYS A 28 -10.78 11.45 -3.69
CA LYS A 28 -11.87 11.17 -2.75
C LYS A 28 -12.90 10.34 -3.47
N SER A 29 -12.91 9.03 -3.20
CA SER A 29 -13.60 8.09 -4.06
C SER A 29 -14.21 6.93 -3.29
N SER A 30 -15.33 6.43 -3.81
CA SER A 30 -15.93 5.15 -3.43
C SER A 30 -15.74 4.08 -4.52
N SER A 31 -14.89 4.33 -5.51
CA SER A 31 -14.56 3.37 -6.58
C SER A 31 -13.78 2.18 -6.03
N PHE A 32 -13.68 1.11 -6.81
CA PHE A 32 -12.98 -0.10 -6.38
C PHE A 32 -11.47 0.16 -6.14
N TRP A 33 -10.84 1.01 -6.94
CA TRP A 33 -9.44 1.44 -6.80
C TRP A 33 -9.31 2.95 -6.68
N GLY A 34 -8.31 3.41 -5.94
CA GLY A 34 -7.87 4.80 -5.98
C GLY A 34 -6.98 5.05 -7.20
N ILE A 35 -5.83 4.35 -7.29
CA ILE A 35 -4.93 4.39 -8.45
C ILE A 35 -4.63 2.96 -8.90
N ASN A 36 -4.84 2.69 -10.19
CA ASN A 36 -4.60 1.38 -10.80
C ASN A 36 -3.44 1.45 -11.82
N VAL A 37 -2.33 0.78 -11.51
CA VAL A 37 -1.09 0.75 -12.33
C VAL A 37 -0.84 -0.65 -12.90
N VAL A 38 -1.89 -1.38 -13.27
CA VAL A 38 -1.74 -2.77 -13.73
C VAL A 38 -1.02 -2.86 -15.07
N ASN A 39 -1.25 -1.91 -15.95
CA ASN A 39 -0.76 -1.92 -17.33
C ASN A 39 0.33 -0.89 -17.64
N GLY A 40 0.60 0.04 -16.73
CA GLY A 40 1.64 1.06 -16.89
C GLY A 40 3.03 0.58 -16.45
N THR A 41 4.06 1.30 -16.82
CA THR A 41 5.44 1.07 -16.37
C THR A 41 6.15 2.36 -15.98
N LYS A 42 7.08 2.27 -15.02
CA LYS A 42 7.87 3.43 -14.54
C LYS A 42 6.98 4.59 -14.08
N VAL A 43 5.95 4.29 -13.30
CA VAL A 43 5.02 5.30 -12.79
C VAL A 43 5.53 5.88 -11.48
N THR A 44 5.45 7.19 -11.33
CA THR A 44 5.72 7.89 -10.06
C THR A 44 4.43 8.50 -9.53
N ILE A 45 4.11 8.19 -8.28
CA ILE A 45 2.93 8.69 -7.57
C ILE A 45 3.44 9.40 -6.32
N GLU A 46 3.26 10.71 -6.24
CA GLU A 46 3.86 11.47 -5.17
C GLU A 46 3.04 12.68 -4.71
N ASP A 47 3.27 13.08 -3.46
CA ASP A 47 2.71 14.31 -2.90
C ASP A 47 1.17 14.35 -3.03
N GLY A 48 0.48 13.30 -2.55
CA GLY A 48 -0.96 13.17 -2.74
C GLY A 48 -1.72 12.60 -1.55
N GLU A 49 -3.03 12.74 -1.63
CA GLU A 49 -3.98 12.22 -0.65
C GLU A 49 -4.95 11.26 -1.32
N ILE A 50 -5.22 10.12 -0.65
CA ILE A 50 -6.28 9.17 -1.05
C ILE A 50 -7.20 8.95 0.15
N ASP A 51 -8.40 9.52 0.10
CA ASP A 51 -9.53 9.27 0.99
C ASP A 51 -10.46 8.26 0.33
N GLY A 52 -10.45 7.03 0.80
CA GLY A 52 -11.21 5.92 0.22
C GLY A 52 -12.66 5.85 0.65
N LEU A 53 -13.17 6.82 1.43
CA LEU A 53 -14.56 6.88 1.92
C LEU A 53 -15.04 5.57 2.57
N ASN A 54 -14.13 4.78 3.14
CA ASN A 54 -14.34 3.44 3.72
C ASN A 54 -14.83 2.39 2.70
N GLN A 55 -14.69 2.64 1.41
CA GLN A 55 -15.22 1.79 0.34
C GLN A 55 -14.17 1.33 -0.67
N VAL A 56 -13.15 2.17 -0.97
CA VAL A 56 -12.08 1.78 -1.88
C VAL A 56 -11.45 0.46 -1.43
N HIS A 57 -11.43 -0.54 -2.32
CA HIS A 57 -10.89 -1.86 -1.98
C HIS A 57 -9.36 -1.86 -1.91
N ASN A 58 -8.69 -1.18 -2.85
CA ASN A 58 -7.24 -0.95 -2.80
C ASN A 58 -6.94 0.50 -3.17
N ALA A 59 -6.18 1.22 -2.32
CA ALA A 59 -5.87 2.60 -2.62
C ALA A 59 -4.89 2.72 -3.80
N VAL A 60 -3.81 1.93 -3.82
CA VAL A 60 -2.88 1.86 -4.96
C VAL A 60 -2.57 0.40 -5.28
N ILE A 61 -2.79 -0.01 -6.52
CA ILE A 61 -2.54 -1.38 -7.00
C ILE A 61 -1.68 -1.36 -8.27
N GLY A 62 -0.82 -2.37 -8.42
CA GLY A 62 -0.10 -2.64 -9.68
C GLY A 62 1.39 -2.87 -9.52
N LYS A 63 2.12 -2.77 -10.62
CA LYS A 63 3.55 -3.02 -10.70
C LYS A 63 4.31 -1.82 -11.30
N ASP A 64 5.64 -1.88 -11.18
CA ASP A 64 6.54 -0.88 -11.78
C ASP A 64 6.22 0.57 -11.38
N PHE A 65 5.90 0.80 -10.10
CA PHE A 65 5.65 2.16 -9.61
C PHE A 65 6.47 2.51 -8.36
N ILE A 66 6.69 3.80 -8.19
CA ILE A 66 7.17 4.42 -6.96
C ILE A 66 6.00 5.22 -6.36
N ALA A 67 5.62 4.93 -5.11
CA ALA A 67 4.63 5.70 -4.35
C ALA A 67 5.32 6.36 -3.16
N ARG A 68 5.30 7.69 -3.11
CA ARG A 68 5.99 8.40 -2.04
C ARG A 68 5.28 9.67 -1.57
N ARG A 69 5.39 9.94 -0.28
CA ARG A 69 4.79 11.10 0.40
C ARG A 69 3.27 11.18 0.18
N LEU A 70 2.63 10.02 0.26
CA LEU A 70 1.19 9.89 0.19
C LEU A 70 0.59 9.85 1.59
N HIS A 71 -0.58 10.44 1.76
CA HIS A 71 -1.48 10.18 2.87
C HIS A 71 -2.63 9.31 2.37
N ILE A 72 -2.70 8.08 2.87
CA ILE A 72 -3.74 7.10 2.49
C ILE A 72 -4.58 6.80 3.73
N HIS A 73 -5.89 7.02 3.63
CA HIS A 73 -6.79 6.83 4.76
C HIS A 73 -8.23 6.50 4.34
N ASN A 74 -9.03 6.04 5.31
CA ASN A 74 -10.42 5.67 5.12
C ASN A 74 -10.60 4.67 3.96
N VAL A 75 -9.72 3.66 3.89
CA VAL A 75 -9.74 2.65 2.82
C VAL A 75 -10.56 1.45 3.29
N GLY A 76 -11.44 0.94 2.43
CA GLY A 76 -12.27 -0.22 2.73
C GLY A 76 -11.47 -1.51 2.89
N GLY A 77 -10.43 -1.70 2.09
CA GLY A 77 -9.51 -2.86 2.13
C GLY A 77 -8.05 -2.44 2.34
N ASP A 78 -7.19 -2.71 1.35
CA ASP A 78 -5.74 -2.53 1.45
C ASP A 78 -5.28 -1.13 1.04
N ALA A 79 -4.23 -0.62 1.69
CA ALA A 79 -3.62 0.63 1.22
C ALA A 79 -2.81 0.40 -0.06
N PHE A 80 -1.93 -0.59 -0.06
CA PHE A 80 -1.11 -0.93 -1.22
C PHE A 80 -1.25 -2.40 -1.61
N LYS A 81 -1.30 -2.64 -2.93
CA LYS A 81 -1.23 -3.99 -3.50
C LYS A 81 -0.15 -4.06 -4.58
N PRO A 82 1.13 -4.03 -4.16
CA PRO A 82 2.25 -4.03 -5.08
C PRO A 82 2.42 -5.40 -5.73
N ALA A 83 2.58 -5.41 -7.06
CA ALA A 83 2.67 -6.62 -7.89
C ALA A 83 4.05 -6.82 -8.54
N GLY A 84 5.09 -6.14 -8.05
CA GLY A 84 6.48 -6.30 -8.45
C GLY A 84 7.15 -5.02 -8.95
N ASN A 85 8.45 -4.91 -8.68
CA ASN A 85 9.27 -3.73 -8.99
C ASN A 85 8.69 -2.44 -8.40
N ASN A 86 8.30 -2.46 -7.15
CA ASN A 86 7.66 -1.32 -6.50
C ASN A 86 8.55 -0.72 -5.42
N THR A 87 8.43 0.59 -5.23
CA THR A 87 8.97 1.30 -4.07
C THR A 87 7.86 2.07 -3.38
N LEU A 88 7.67 1.78 -2.09
CA LEU A 88 6.76 2.49 -1.20
C LEU A 88 7.60 3.25 -0.19
N GLU A 89 7.62 4.58 -0.25
CA GLU A 89 8.58 5.38 0.52
C GLU A 89 7.96 6.62 1.15
N CYS A 90 8.24 6.85 2.43
CA CYS A 90 7.81 8.06 3.14
C CYS A 90 6.28 8.30 3.11
N ASN A 91 5.48 7.25 3.08
CA ASN A 91 4.02 7.37 3.08
C ASN A 91 3.48 7.32 4.52
N TYR A 92 2.32 7.94 4.73
CA TYR A 92 1.53 7.82 5.95
C TYR A 92 0.23 7.10 5.65
N ILE A 93 0.00 5.99 6.35
CA ILE A 93 -1.15 5.10 6.15
C ILE A 93 -1.90 4.94 7.46
N THR A 94 -3.21 5.18 7.43
CA THR A 94 -4.08 5.04 8.59
C THR A 94 -5.51 4.66 8.16
N SER A 95 -6.32 4.17 9.09
CA SER A 95 -7.76 3.90 8.86
C SER A 95 -8.04 3.10 7.58
N ILE A 96 -7.44 1.91 7.48
CA ILE A 96 -7.72 0.95 6.40
C ILE A 96 -8.51 -0.25 6.92
N GLY A 97 -8.99 -1.13 6.03
CA GLY A 97 -9.81 -2.27 6.42
C GLY A 97 -11.18 -1.85 6.97
N GLN A 98 -11.75 -0.75 6.48
CA GLN A 98 -12.95 -0.14 7.04
C GLN A 98 -14.26 -0.72 6.48
N ALA A 99 -14.22 -1.47 5.38
CA ALA A 99 -15.41 -2.10 4.83
C ALA A 99 -15.85 -3.31 5.67
N PRO A 100 -17.16 -3.61 5.75
CA PRO A 100 -17.63 -4.81 6.43
C PRO A 100 -17.01 -6.10 5.86
N GLY A 101 -16.42 -6.92 6.73
CA GLY A 101 -15.76 -8.17 6.33
C GLY A 101 -14.40 -7.99 5.63
N ALA A 102 -13.82 -6.80 5.67
CA ALA A 102 -12.49 -6.56 5.11
C ALA A 102 -11.39 -7.36 5.82
N HIS A 103 -10.31 -7.57 5.10
CA HIS A 103 -9.02 -8.07 5.60
C HIS A 103 -7.95 -7.05 5.18
N GLY A 104 -7.93 -5.88 5.86
CA GLY A 104 -7.09 -4.76 5.46
C GLY A 104 -5.61 -5.00 5.74
N ASP A 105 -4.79 -4.76 4.73
CA ASP A 105 -3.34 -4.79 4.81
C ASP A 105 -2.73 -3.44 4.43
N GLY A 106 -1.70 -3.05 5.15
CA GLY A 106 -0.93 -1.85 4.78
C GLY A 106 -0.27 -2.03 3.40
N ALA A 107 0.35 -3.19 3.18
CA ALA A 107 0.82 -3.63 1.87
C ALA A 107 0.64 -5.15 1.74
N GLN A 108 -0.20 -5.59 0.81
CA GLN A 108 -0.41 -6.99 0.47
C GLN A 108 0.24 -7.32 -0.87
N MET A 109 1.18 -8.25 -0.88
CA MET A 109 1.85 -8.74 -2.08
C MET A 109 1.37 -10.12 -2.44
N GLN A 110 1.24 -10.41 -3.73
CA GLN A 110 0.90 -11.73 -4.23
C GLN A 110 1.80 -12.05 -5.44
N ASP A 111 2.53 -13.16 -5.37
CA ASP A 111 3.45 -13.60 -6.42
C ASP A 111 4.30 -12.46 -7.00
N ALA A 112 4.84 -11.64 -6.13
CA ALA A 112 5.57 -10.43 -6.48
C ALA A 112 6.95 -10.43 -5.84
N GLY A 113 7.87 -9.68 -6.41
CA GLY A 113 9.21 -9.51 -5.88
C GLY A 113 9.84 -8.19 -6.28
N ASN A 114 11.04 -7.96 -5.77
CA ASN A 114 11.75 -6.71 -5.96
C ASN A 114 10.92 -5.51 -5.46
N ILE A 115 10.49 -5.60 -4.19
CA ILE A 115 9.64 -4.59 -3.55
C ILE A 115 10.42 -3.96 -2.40
N PHE A 116 10.43 -2.64 -2.36
CA PHE A 116 11.04 -1.84 -1.31
C PHE A 116 9.96 -1.07 -0.55
N ILE A 117 9.87 -1.29 0.77
CA ILE A 117 8.94 -0.62 1.67
C ILE A 117 9.78 0.05 2.75
N ARG A 118 9.99 1.37 2.62
CA ARG A 118 10.95 2.04 3.48
C ARG A 118 10.48 3.42 3.97
N LYS A 119 10.85 3.73 5.21
CA LYS A 119 10.58 5.04 5.83
C LYS A 119 9.09 5.43 5.84
N ASN A 120 8.18 4.45 5.80
CA ASN A 120 6.74 4.70 5.91
C ASN A 120 6.30 4.71 7.37
N ASN A 121 5.16 5.34 7.62
CA ASN A 121 4.41 5.25 8.86
C ASN A 121 3.08 4.54 8.60
N PHE A 122 2.98 3.29 9.02
CA PHE A 122 1.73 2.52 9.05
C PHE A 122 1.16 2.61 10.46
N ASP A 123 0.11 3.40 10.66
CA ASP A 123 -0.57 3.54 11.95
C ASP A 123 -1.97 2.95 11.86
N LEU A 124 -2.01 1.63 11.88
CA LEU A 124 -3.18 0.80 11.64
C LEU A 124 -3.80 0.39 12.97
N THR A 125 -4.51 1.29 13.61
CA THR A 125 -5.14 1.09 14.92
C THR A 125 -6.65 0.93 14.85
N SER A 126 -7.26 1.02 13.66
CA SER A 126 -8.69 0.87 13.43
C SER A 126 -8.98 0.09 12.15
N GLY A 127 -10.13 -0.59 12.11
CA GLY A 127 -10.54 -1.43 10.99
C GLY A 127 -10.32 -2.93 11.24
N SER A 128 -10.75 -3.75 10.30
CA SER A 128 -10.50 -5.20 10.29
C SER A 128 -9.17 -5.46 9.58
N LEU A 129 -8.12 -5.69 10.36
CA LEU A 129 -6.74 -5.67 9.91
C LEU A 129 -6.09 -7.05 9.95
N THR A 130 -5.41 -7.44 8.86
CA THR A 130 -4.55 -8.62 8.83
C THR A 130 -3.12 -8.22 9.22
N ALA A 131 -2.50 -7.26 8.51
CA ALA A 131 -1.12 -6.86 8.77
C ALA A 131 -0.79 -5.44 8.31
N CYS A 132 0.32 -4.87 8.80
CA CYS A 132 0.96 -3.76 8.10
C CYS A 132 1.60 -4.27 6.80
N ILE A 133 2.29 -5.42 6.86
CA ILE A 133 2.97 -6.03 5.71
C ILE A 133 2.56 -7.49 5.61
N PHE A 134 1.92 -7.85 4.51
CA PHE A 134 1.45 -9.19 4.20
C PHE A 134 2.04 -9.68 2.87
N PRO A 135 3.16 -10.43 2.89
CA PRO A 135 3.89 -10.84 1.68
C PRO A 135 3.27 -12.01 0.93
N SER A 136 2.16 -12.52 1.40
CA SER A 136 1.47 -13.63 0.76
C SER A 136 -0.03 -13.52 0.99
N GLY A 137 -0.79 -13.78 -0.05
CA GLY A 137 -2.21 -14.05 0.05
C GLY A 137 -2.47 -15.44 -0.52
N VAL A 138 -2.75 -15.52 -1.82
CA VAL A 138 -3.00 -16.79 -2.53
C VAL A 138 -1.70 -17.48 -2.94
N ALA A 139 -0.65 -16.71 -3.25
CA ALA A 139 0.66 -17.23 -3.65
C ALA A 139 1.79 -16.55 -2.87
N PRO A 140 2.85 -17.29 -2.52
CA PRO A 140 4.01 -16.69 -1.86
C PRO A 140 4.73 -15.71 -2.79
N VAL A 141 5.46 -14.77 -2.20
CA VAL A 141 6.28 -13.84 -2.98
C VAL A 141 7.33 -14.58 -3.82
N SER A 142 7.50 -14.17 -5.06
CA SER A 142 8.43 -14.79 -6.02
C SER A 142 9.85 -14.26 -5.91
N GLY A 143 10.04 -13.08 -5.31
CA GLY A 143 11.34 -12.43 -5.14
C GLY A 143 11.45 -11.64 -3.85
N PRO A 144 12.59 -10.94 -3.64
CA PRO A 144 12.86 -10.26 -2.38
C PRO A 144 11.89 -9.10 -2.12
N VAL A 145 11.56 -8.96 -0.83
CA VAL A 145 10.81 -7.82 -0.28
C VAL A 145 11.65 -7.23 0.85
N TYR A 146 11.95 -5.95 0.77
CA TYR A 146 12.74 -5.22 1.76
C TYR A 146 11.83 -4.28 2.56
N VAL A 147 11.77 -4.48 3.86
CA VAL A 147 10.96 -3.69 4.80
C VAL A 147 11.93 -2.99 5.75
N GLU A 148 12.22 -1.72 5.50
CA GLU A 148 13.37 -1.04 6.09
C GLU A 148 13.02 0.33 6.68
N GLY A 149 13.38 0.55 7.95
CA GLY A 149 13.28 1.86 8.59
C GLY A 149 11.85 2.42 8.70
N ASN A 150 10.82 1.57 8.72
CA ASN A 150 9.43 1.99 8.86
C ASN A 150 9.01 2.08 10.34
N ARG A 151 7.98 2.86 10.61
CA ARG A 151 7.15 2.71 11.80
C ARG A 151 5.94 1.85 11.43
N LEU A 152 5.78 0.72 12.12
CA LEU A 152 4.76 -0.30 11.83
C LEU A 152 3.93 -0.54 13.09
N ASN A 153 2.65 -0.22 13.04
CA ASN A 153 1.77 -0.33 14.20
C ASN A 153 0.41 -0.91 13.79
N GLY A 154 0.04 -2.06 14.36
CA GLY A 154 -1.24 -2.70 14.13
C GLY A 154 -1.19 -4.01 13.36
N GLY A 155 -2.38 -4.50 13.00
CA GLY A 155 -2.57 -5.81 12.39
C GLY A 155 -2.76 -6.96 13.39
N SER A 156 -3.14 -8.13 12.92
CA SER A 156 -3.12 -9.38 13.69
C SER A 156 -1.68 -9.73 14.05
N TYR A 157 -0.83 -9.88 13.05
CA TYR A 157 0.62 -9.71 13.17
C TYR A 157 1.02 -8.49 12.37
N THR A 158 1.95 -7.69 12.87
CA THR A 158 2.36 -6.47 12.16
C THR A 158 3.06 -6.81 10.84
N VAL A 159 3.92 -7.83 10.83
CA VAL A 159 4.59 -8.33 9.62
C VAL A 159 4.47 -9.85 9.56
N TYR A 160 3.95 -10.38 8.45
CA TYR A 160 4.09 -11.79 8.14
C TYR A 160 5.42 -12.01 7.42
N CYS A 161 6.23 -12.92 7.93
CA CYS A 161 7.58 -13.19 7.43
C CYS A 161 7.62 -14.41 6.50
N SER A 162 8.58 -14.42 5.61
CA SER A 162 9.00 -15.58 4.82
C SER A 162 10.50 -15.48 4.54
N ASP A 163 11.08 -16.50 3.93
CA ASP A 163 12.49 -16.55 3.54
C ASP A 163 12.95 -15.42 2.60
N LYS A 164 11.99 -14.77 1.91
CA LYS A 164 12.25 -13.69 0.97
C LYS A 164 11.94 -12.29 1.52
N VAL A 165 11.51 -12.20 2.78
CA VAL A 165 11.16 -10.92 3.42
C VAL A 165 12.26 -10.50 4.37
N HIS A 166 12.95 -9.42 4.02
CA HIS A 166 14.05 -8.84 4.81
C HIS A 166 13.49 -7.68 5.64
N VAL A 167 13.54 -7.81 6.96
CA VAL A 167 12.96 -6.83 7.89
C VAL A 167 14.08 -6.24 8.75
N THR A 168 14.44 -4.98 8.49
CA THR A 168 15.56 -4.30 9.16
C THR A 168 15.18 -2.89 9.60
N ASP A 169 15.72 -2.48 10.75
CA ASP A 169 15.64 -1.10 11.26
C ASP A 169 14.22 -0.52 11.43
N ASN A 170 13.21 -1.37 11.60
CA ASN A 170 11.83 -0.91 11.80
C ASN A 170 11.51 -0.70 13.28
N VAL A 171 10.64 0.26 13.53
CA VAL A 171 10.05 0.50 14.85
C VAL A 171 8.65 -0.11 14.88
N PHE A 172 8.42 -1.05 15.80
CA PHE A 172 7.12 -1.70 15.97
C PHE A 172 6.32 -1.01 17.07
N GLY A 173 5.08 -0.65 16.76
CA GLY A 173 4.11 -0.13 17.73
C GLY A 173 3.40 -1.25 18.49
N PRO A 174 2.64 -0.89 19.55
CA PRO A 174 2.03 -1.87 20.47
C PRO A 174 0.68 -2.44 20.00
N ALA A 175 0.14 -1.99 18.88
CA ALA A 175 -1.25 -2.30 18.51
C ALA A 175 -1.44 -3.65 17.77
N ALA A 176 -0.40 -4.45 17.59
CA ALA A 176 -0.54 -5.78 17.03
C ALA A 176 -1.26 -6.74 18.01
N ILE A 177 -2.22 -7.54 17.50
CA ILE A 177 -3.02 -8.45 18.35
C ILE A 177 -2.18 -9.62 18.86
N TYR A 178 -1.40 -10.24 18.00
CA TYR A 178 -0.64 -11.46 18.32
C TYR A 178 0.87 -11.25 18.37
N GLY A 179 1.38 -10.14 17.85
CA GLY A 179 2.80 -9.82 17.91
C GLY A 179 3.32 -9.03 16.70
N ALA A 180 4.57 -8.63 16.79
CA ALA A 180 5.18 -7.78 15.77
C ALA A 180 5.44 -8.51 14.44
N LYS A 181 5.72 -9.81 14.48
CA LYS A 181 6.00 -10.64 13.30
C LYS A 181 5.80 -12.12 13.58
N THR A 182 5.55 -12.89 12.51
CA THR A 182 5.47 -14.36 12.50
C THR A 182 6.78 -14.95 12.02
#